data_e918a1ffd23b638238019976b76dfc50
#
_entry.id   e918a1ffd23b638238019976b76dfc50
#
_cell.length_a   1.000
_cell.length_b   1.000
_cell.length_c   1.000
_cell.angle_alpha   90.00
_cell.angle_beta   90.00
_cell.angle_gamma   90.00
#
_symmetry.space_group_name_H-M   'P 1'
#
loop_
_entity.id
_entity.type
_entity.pdbx_description
1 polymer ?
#
loop_
_entity_poly.entity_id
_entity_poly.type
_entity_poly.pdbx_seq_one_letter_code
_entity_poly.pdbx_strand_id
1 'polypeptide(L)'
;MVSNHQGPWESLFLQTLFLPTSSIIKKEILLIPFFGWAISRLRPISIDRKLKIGSLKKVINEGNERIMSGFSVLVFPEGTRRKPEDGIGNFGASCGVLAAGQSVTIIPICHNSGKYWMNRSFKKKPGNIMVKIGEPILGLDPKALTSESYLWIKKVYSELD
;
A
#
# COMPACT_ATOMS: atom_id res chain seq x y z
N MET A 1 5.62 -3.89 -2.92
CA MET A 1 4.66 -3.15 -3.78
C MET A 1 4.29 -1.83 -3.11
N VAL A 2 4.15 -0.79 -3.89
CA VAL A 2 3.74 0.55 -3.43
C VAL A 2 2.58 1.02 -4.28
N SER A 3 1.51 1.52 -3.66
CA SER A 3 0.32 1.96 -4.39
C SER A 3 -0.34 3.18 -3.76
N ASN A 4 -1.11 3.92 -4.56
CA ASN A 4 -2.02 4.94 -4.06
C ASN A 4 -3.17 4.30 -3.26
N HIS A 5 -3.81 5.08 -2.37
CA HIS A 5 -4.82 4.58 -1.43
C HIS A 5 -6.10 5.39 -1.47
N GLN A 6 -7.19 4.80 -1.95
CA GLN A 6 -8.45 5.50 -2.18
C GLN A 6 -9.66 4.83 -1.49
N GLY A 7 -9.68 3.50 -1.38
CA GLY A 7 -10.84 2.79 -0.87
C GLY A 7 -10.54 1.41 -0.26
N PRO A 8 -11.55 0.60 -0.08
CA PRO A 8 -11.35 -0.78 0.40
C PRO A 8 -10.95 -1.75 -0.72
N TRP A 9 -11.31 -1.47 -1.98
CA TRP A 9 -11.12 -2.40 -3.10
C TRP A 9 -9.65 -2.78 -3.31
N GLU A 10 -8.79 -1.78 -3.42
CA GLU A 10 -7.36 -2.01 -3.65
C GLU A 10 -6.69 -2.77 -2.51
N SER A 11 -7.16 -2.55 -1.27
CA SER A 11 -6.64 -3.27 -0.11
C SER A 11 -6.93 -4.78 -0.17
N LEU A 12 -7.97 -5.19 -0.90
CA LEU A 12 -8.30 -6.60 -1.13
C LEU A 12 -7.63 -7.13 -2.40
N PHE A 13 -7.79 -6.41 -3.52
CA PHE A 13 -7.32 -6.87 -4.83
C PHE A 13 -5.80 -6.92 -4.93
N LEU A 14 -5.08 -5.87 -4.50
CA LEU A 14 -3.63 -5.81 -4.69
C LEU A 14 -2.87 -6.89 -3.91
N GLN A 15 -3.47 -7.44 -2.86
CA GLN A 15 -2.88 -8.57 -2.13
C GLN A 15 -2.84 -9.87 -2.95
N THR A 16 -3.59 -9.97 -4.04
CA THR A 16 -3.64 -11.17 -4.88
C THR A 16 -2.62 -11.16 -6.01
N LEU A 17 -1.95 -10.02 -6.26
CA LEU A 17 -1.06 -9.86 -7.42
C LEU A 17 0.30 -10.55 -7.25
N PHE A 18 0.89 -10.51 -6.06
CA PHE A 18 2.25 -11.01 -5.79
C PHE A 18 2.27 -11.84 -4.51
N LEU A 19 1.78 -13.06 -4.58
CA LEU A 19 1.66 -13.96 -3.45
C LEU A 19 3.01 -14.61 -3.05
N PRO A 20 3.26 -14.83 -1.75
CA PRO A 20 2.44 -14.38 -0.63
C PRO A 20 2.62 -12.89 -0.33
N THR A 21 1.54 -12.20 0.03
CA THR A 21 1.56 -10.76 0.32
C THR A 21 1.17 -10.47 1.75
N SER A 22 1.96 -9.64 2.42
CA SER A 22 1.65 -9.04 3.72
C SER A 22 1.32 -7.55 3.54
N SER A 23 0.19 -7.10 4.06
CA SER A 23 -0.23 -5.70 3.99
C SER A 23 -0.17 -5.01 5.35
N ILE A 24 0.02 -3.67 5.32
CA ILE A 24 -0.01 -2.85 6.53
C ILE A 24 -1.46 -2.49 6.82
N ILE A 25 -1.96 -2.90 8.00
CA ILE A 25 -3.35 -2.68 8.40
C ILE A 25 -3.44 -1.98 9.75
N LYS A 26 -4.60 -1.39 10.02
CA LYS A 26 -4.95 -0.91 11.36
C LYS A 26 -5.15 -2.09 12.31
N LYS A 27 -4.60 -2.03 13.53
CA LYS A 27 -4.74 -3.11 14.52
C LYS A 27 -6.20 -3.44 14.86
N GLU A 28 -7.09 -2.44 14.83
CA GLU A 28 -8.51 -2.62 15.12
C GLU A 28 -9.23 -3.53 14.11
N ILE A 29 -8.69 -3.68 12.90
CA ILE A 29 -9.24 -4.59 11.88
C ILE A 29 -9.17 -6.04 12.35
N LEU A 30 -8.13 -6.40 13.09
CA LEU A 30 -7.97 -7.76 13.63
C LEU A 30 -9.00 -8.11 14.71
N LEU A 31 -9.67 -7.11 15.29
CA LEU A 31 -10.71 -7.30 16.31
C LEU A 31 -12.10 -7.58 15.72
N ILE A 32 -12.27 -7.45 14.39
CA ILE A 32 -13.55 -7.74 13.73
C ILE A 32 -13.72 -9.26 13.66
N PRO A 33 -14.77 -9.83 14.30
CA PRO A 33 -15.00 -11.26 14.27
C PRO A 33 -15.06 -11.82 12.85
N PHE A 34 -14.57 -13.03 12.65
CA PHE A 34 -14.43 -13.74 11.37
C PHE A 34 -13.49 -13.03 10.37
N PHE A 35 -13.73 -11.76 10.06
CA PHE A 35 -12.91 -10.99 9.12
C PHE A 35 -11.47 -10.78 9.64
N GLY A 36 -11.32 -10.36 10.90
CA GLY A 36 -10.00 -10.19 11.52
C GLY A 36 -9.24 -11.51 11.61
N TRP A 37 -9.94 -12.62 11.90
CA TRP A 37 -9.35 -13.96 11.93
C TRP A 37 -8.87 -14.41 10.55
N ALA A 38 -9.67 -14.16 9.51
CA ALA A 38 -9.26 -14.46 8.13
C ALA A 38 -8.05 -13.62 7.72
N ILE A 39 -8.06 -12.31 7.96
CA ILE A 39 -6.95 -11.40 7.64
C ILE A 39 -5.68 -11.76 8.41
N SER A 40 -5.79 -12.21 9.66
CA SER A 40 -4.61 -12.60 10.47
C SER A 40 -3.78 -13.72 9.83
N ARG A 41 -4.43 -14.60 9.05
CA ARG A 41 -3.75 -15.68 8.31
C ARG A 41 -2.83 -15.18 7.20
N LEU A 42 -3.06 -13.96 6.70
CA LEU A 42 -2.19 -13.31 5.72
C LEU A 42 -0.95 -12.66 6.37
N ARG A 43 -0.75 -12.86 7.67
CA ARG A 43 0.38 -12.32 8.44
C ARG A 43 0.58 -10.80 8.23
N PRO A 44 -0.48 -9.97 8.36
CA PRO A 44 -0.39 -8.53 8.12
C PRO A 44 0.49 -7.84 9.16
N ILE A 45 1.02 -6.69 8.80
CA ILE A 45 1.72 -5.78 9.71
C ILE A 45 0.68 -4.87 10.34
N SER A 46 0.29 -5.14 11.58
CA SER A 46 -0.74 -4.37 12.27
C SER A 46 -0.15 -3.17 13.01
N ILE A 47 -0.66 -1.96 12.75
CA ILE A 47 -0.16 -0.72 13.35
C ILE A 47 -1.22 0.02 14.15
N ASP A 48 -0.78 0.73 15.18
CA ASP A 48 -1.56 1.74 15.88
C ASP A 48 -1.21 3.11 15.30
N ARG A 49 -2.10 3.67 14.47
CA ARG A 49 -1.86 4.96 13.80
C ARG A 49 -1.73 6.16 14.75
N LYS A 50 -2.11 6.00 16.01
CA LYS A 50 -1.92 7.04 17.03
C LYS A 50 -0.44 7.21 17.41
N LEU A 51 0.33 6.13 17.30
CA LEU A 51 1.75 6.09 17.64
C LEU A 51 2.62 6.23 16.38
N LYS A 52 2.72 7.45 15.82
CA LYS A 52 3.40 7.70 14.54
C LYS A 52 4.80 7.09 14.44
N ILE A 53 5.70 7.40 15.38
CA ILE A 53 7.08 6.90 15.38
C ILE A 53 7.14 5.39 15.65
N GLY A 54 6.37 4.91 16.64
CA GLY A 54 6.31 3.49 16.96
C GLY A 54 5.74 2.66 15.81
N SER A 55 4.75 3.19 15.09
CA SER A 55 4.18 2.54 13.92
C SER A 55 5.18 2.43 12.77
N LEU A 56 5.98 3.47 12.51
CA LEU A 56 7.00 3.43 11.46
C LEU A 56 8.08 2.39 11.79
N LYS A 57 8.59 2.39 13.03
CA LYS A 57 9.59 1.40 13.48
C LYS A 57 9.05 -0.03 13.36
N LYS A 58 7.79 -0.25 13.75
CA LYS A 58 7.13 -1.54 13.61
C LYS A 58 7.00 -1.97 12.15
N VAL A 59 6.57 -1.07 11.26
CA VAL A 59 6.47 -1.34 9.82
C VAL A 59 7.81 -1.76 9.25
N ILE A 60 8.89 -1.09 9.62
CA ILE A 60 10.24 -1.43 9.13
C ILE A 60 10.68 -2.79 9.66
N ASN A 61 10.57 -3.04 10.96
CA ASN A 61 11.02 -4.29 11.56
C ASN A 61 10.22 -5.49 11.04
N GLU A 62 8.89 -5.46 11.16
CA GLU A 62 8.05 -6.57 10.70
C GLU A 62 8.04 -6.69 9.17
N GLY A 63 8.18 -5.56 8.44
CA GLY A 63 8.32 -5.57 6.98
C GLY A 63 9.59 -6.29 6.53
N ASN A 64 10.70 -6.03 7.18
CA ASN A 64 11.96 -6.73 6.94
C ASN A 64 11.81 -8.24 7.18
N GLU A 65 11.20 -8.64 8.30
CA GLU A 65 10.93 -10.06 8.60
C GLU A 65 10.06 -10.72 7.52
N ARG A 66 9.05 -10.01 7.01
CA ARG A 66 8.19 -10.51 5.93
C ARG A 66 8.97 -10.69 4.63
N ILE A 67 9.77 -9.69 4.25
CA ILE A 67 10.61 -9.74 3.03
C ILE A 67 11.61 -10.91 3.14
N MET A 68 12.30 -11.05 4.26
CA MET A 68 13.23 -12.17 4.49
C MET A 68 12.54 -13.54 4.48
N SER A 69 11.24 -13.58 4.82
CA SER A 69 10.42 -14.79 4.76
C SER A 69 9.79 -15.03 3.37
N GLY A 70 10.19 -14.28 2.34
CA GLY A 70 9.71 -14.44 0.96
C GLY A 70 8.35 -13.79 0.68
N PHE A 71 7.85 -12.93 1.57
CA PHE A 71 6.62 -12.19 1.33
C PHE A 71 6.87 -10.90 0.57
N SER A 72 5.95 -10.57 -0.33
CA SER A 72 5.80 -9.20 -0.82
C SER A 72 5.14 -8.34 0.27
N VAL A 73 5.60 -7.11 0.45
CA VAL A 73 4.98 -6.16 1.38
C VAL A 73 4.22 -5.10 0.60
N LEU A 74 2.91 -4.98 0.84
CA LEU A 74 2.06 -3.95 0.24
C LEU A 74 2.02 -2.72 1.14
N VAL A 75 2.53 -1.60 0.61
CA VAL A 75 2.61 -0.31 1.30
C VAL A 75 1.73 0.71 0.59
N PHE A 76 0.91 1.42 1.36
CA PHE A 76 0.22 2.63 0.95
C PHE A 76 0.90 3.84 1.61
N PRO A 77 1.90 4.46 0.95
CA PRO A 77 2.78 5.41 1.62
C PRO A 77 2.11 6.74 1.96
N GLU A 78 0.93 7.02 1.43
CA GLU A 78 0.08 8.15 1.83
C GLU A 78 -0.41 8.04 3.28
N GLY A 79 -0.41 6.83 3.86
CA GLY A 79 -0.83 6.57 5.24
C GLY A 79 -2.33 6.77 5.52
N THR A 80 -3.08 7.27 4.56
CA THR A 80 -4.53 7.49 4.63
C THR A 80 -5.18 7.35 3.26
N ARG A 81 -6.48 7.04 3.26
CA ARG A 81 -7.27 7.00 2.03
C ARG A 81 -7.62 8.42 1.59
N ARG A 82 -7.37 8.72 0.33
CA ARG A 82 -7.69 10.01 -0.29
C ARG A 82 -8.88 9.87 -1.22
N LYS A 83 -9.62 10.96 -1.40
CA LYS A 83 -10.66 11.01 -2.40
C LYS A 83 -10.02 11.13 -3.80
N PRO A 84 -10.64 10.57 -4.86
CA PRO A 84 -10.12 10.68 -6.23
C PRO A 84 -9.83 12.12 -6.65
N GLU A 85 -10.71 13.05 -6.31
CA GLU A 85 -10.60 14.48 -6.62
C GLU A 85 -9.41 15.18 -5.95
N ASP A 86 -8.91 14.65 -4.82
CA ASP A 86 -7.73 15.19 -4.13
C ASP A 86 -6.41 14.76 -4.77
N GLY A 87 -6.46 13.84 -5.74
CA GLY A 87 -5.26 13.28 -6.38
C GLY A 87 -4.37 12.45 -5.44
N ILE A 88 -3.10 12.31 -5.80
CA ILE A 88 -2.11 11.55 -5.04
C ILE A 88 -1.53 12.41 -3.92
N GLY A 89 -1.60 11.91 -2.69
CA GLY A 89 -1.01 12.57 -1.52
C GLY A 89 0.50 12.36 -1.39
N ASN A 90 1.12 13.09 -0.47
CA ASN A 90 2.55 12.93 -0.19
C ASN A 90 2.87 11.55 0.35
N PHE A 91 4.00 11.00 -0.06
CA PHE A 91 4.48 9.69 0.37
C PHE A 91 5.35 9.81 1.62
N GLY A 92 5.07 8.95 2.59
CA GLY A 92 5.97 8.71 3.72
C GLY A 92 7.13 7.81 3.32
N ALA A 93 8.24 7.90 4.06
CA ALA A 93 9.50 7.23 3.74
C ALA A 93 9.50 5.70 3.89
N SER A 94 8.44 5.09 4.44
CA SER A 94 8.43 3.66 4.80
C SER A 94 8.76 2.72 3.66
N CYS A 95 8.26 3.00 2.45
CA CYS A 95 8.49 2.13 1.28
C CYS A 95 9.97 2.16 0.84
N GLY A 96 10.58 3.34 0.75
CA GLY A 96 11.98 3.46 0.38
C GLY A 96 12.92 2.88 1.43
N VAL A 97 12.61 3.09 2.73
CA VAL A 97 13.42 2.53 3.83
C VAL A 97 13.36 1.00 3.82
N LEU A 98 12.18 0.40 3.62
CA LEU A 98 12.04 -1.05 3.52
C LEU A 98 12.80 -1.61 2.32
N ALA A 99 12.68 -0.99 1.16
CA ALA A 99 13.32 -1.49 -0.06
C ALA A 99 14.84 -1.38 0.01
N ALA A 100 15.38 -0.22 0.38
CA ALA A 100 16.82 -0.01 0.51
C ALA A 100 17.44 -0.90 1.59
N GLY A 101 16.76 -1.04 2.75
CA GLY A 101 17.27 -1.83 3.88
C GLY A 101 17.38 -3.32 3.60
N GLN A 102 16.67 -3.84 2.61
CA GLN A 102 16.70 -5.24 2.20
C GLN A 102 17.22 -5.45 0.76
N SER A 103 17.66 -4.37 0.10
CA SER A 103 18.12 -4.40 -1.31
C SER A 103 17.08 -5.06 -2.24
N VAL A 104 15.79 -4.79 -2.01
CA VAL A 104 14.70 -5.33 -2.82
C VAL A 104 14.08 -4.24 -3.68
N THR A 105 13.45 -4.67 -4.79
CA THR A 105 12.79 -3.77 -5.71
C THR A 105 11.47 -3.22 -5.17
N ILE A 106 11.13 -1.98 -5.56
CA ILE A 106 9.77 -1.46 -5.43
C ILE A 106 9.05 -1.68 -6.76
N ILE A 107 7.86 -2.28 -6.70
CA ILE A 107 6.93 -2.33 -7.83
C ILE A 107 5.86 -1.28 -7.58
N PRO A 108 5.85 -0.17 -8.33
CA PRO A 108 4.83 0.86 -8.19
C PRO A 108 3.55 0.41 -8.90
N ILE A 109 2.41 0.65 -8.26
CA ILE A 109 1.09 0.28 -8.77
C ILE A 109 0.17 1.51 -8.64
N CYS A 110 -0.55 1.82 -9.71
CA CYS A 110 -1.50 2.91 -9.75
C CYS A 110 -2.88 2.41 -10.15
N HIS A 111 -3.94 2.93 -9.53
CA HIS A 111 -5.32 2.54 -9.83
C HIS A 111 -6.29 3.72 -9.62
N ASN A 112 -7.50 3.60 -10.21
CA ASN A 112 -8.58 4.55 -10.08
C ASN A 112 -9.79 4.01 -9.28
N SER A 113 -9.58 3.03 -8.42
CA SER A 113 -10.65 2.29 -7.71
C SER A 113 -11.59 3.19 -6.91
N GLY A 114 -11.08 4.31 -6.37
CA GLY A 114 -11.87 5.24 -5.58
C GLY A 114 -13.01 5.93 -6.35
N LYS A 115 -12.94 5.98 -7.68
CA LYS A 115 -14.03 6.49 -8.54
C LYS A 115 -15.27 5.60 -8.47
N TYR A 116 -15.08 4.29 -8.28
CA TYR A 116 -16.13 3.27 -8.32
C TYR A 116 -16.50 2.73 -6.95
N TRP A 117 -15.52 2.56 -6.06
CA TRP A 117 -15.73 2.13 -4.67
C TRP A 117 -15.12 3.12 -3.70
N MET A 118 -15.86 4.20 -3.44
CA MET A 118 -15.43 5.27 -2.55
C MET A 118 -15.26 4.78 -1.11
N ASN A 119 -14.27 5.35 -0.42
CA ASN A 119 -14.08 5.14 1.01
C ASN A 119 -15.31 5.62 1.80
N ARG A 120 -15.70 4.86 2.82
CA ARG A 120 -16.86 5.17 3.71
C ARG A 120 -18.21 5.29 2.98
N SER A 121 -18.35 4.69 1.80
CA SER A 121 -19.61 4.64 1.07
C SER A 121 -20.06 3.20 0.85
N PHE A 122 -21.31 2.91 1.13
CA PHE A 122 -21.94 1.64 0.75
C PHE A 122 -22.30 1.62 -0.74
N LYS A 123 -22.48 2.79 -1.35
CA LYS A 123 -22.78 2.89 -2.78
C LYS A 123 -21.53 2.58 -3.61
N LYS A 124 -21.69 1.72 -4.61
CA LYS A 124 -20.71 1.45 -5.66
C LYS A 124 -21.21 2.08 -6.95
N LYS A 125 -20.29 2.57 -7.77
CA LYS A 125 -20.60 3.04 -9.12
C LYS A 125 -20.18 1.95 -10.12
N PRO A 126 -21.00 1.66 -11.14
CA PRO A 126 -20.57 0.77 -12.21
C PRO A 126 -19.41 1.41 -13.00
N GLY A 127 -18.51 0.58 -13.51
CA GLY A 127 -17.40 1.03 -14.35
C GLY A 127 -16.18 0.09 -14.25
N ASN A 128 -15.14 0.45 -14.97
CA ASN A 128 -13.92 -0.34 -15.06
C ASN A 128 -12.84 0.23 -14.13
N ILE A 129 -12.40 -0.58 -13.18
CA ILE A 129 -11.24 -0.24 -12.37
C ILE A 129 -9.99 -0.58 -13.17
N MET A 130 -9.24 0.46 -13.50
CA MET A 130 -7.95 0.34 -14.17
C MET A 130 -6.84 0.17 -13.13
N VAL A 131 -5.93 -0.79 -13.37
CA VAL A 131 -4.72 -0.98 -12.57
C VAL A 131 -3.52 -0.98 -13.52
N LYS A 132 -2.58 -0.09 -13.31
CA LYS A 132 -1.30 -0.07 -14.00
C LYS A 132 -0.18 -0.48 -13.05
N ILE A 133 0.66 -1.41 -13.48
CA ILE A 133 1.84 -1.89 -12.76
C ILE A 133 3.05 -1.34 -13.50
N GLY A 134 3.94 -0.65 -12.79
CA GLY A 134 5.14 -0.09 -13.37
C GLY A 134 6.33 -1.05 -13.32
N GLU A 135 7.40 -0.65 -13.99
CA GLU A 135 8.66 -1.38 -13.93
C GLU A 135 9.24 -1.39 -12.51
N PRO A 136 9.96 -2.45 -12.14
CA PRO A 136 10.63 -2.52 -10.85
C PRO A 136 11.66 -1.40 -10.67
N ILE A 137 11.56 -0.66 -9.56
CA ILE A 137 12.51 0.39 -9.18
C ILE A 137 13.51 -0.21 -8.18
N LEU A 138 14.80 -0.12 -8.50
CA LEU A 138 15.90 -0.65 -7.69
C LEU A 138 16.85 0.48 -7.29
N GLY A 139 17.33 0.45 -6.05
CA GLY A 139 18.28 1.43 -5.54
C GLY A 139 18.59 1.23 -4.06
N LEU A 140 19.54 1.98 -3.56
CA LEU A 140 19.96 1.92 -2.15
C LEU A 140 19.63 3.21 -1.38
N ASP A 141 19.20 4.27 -2.07
CA ASP A 141 18.77 5.51 -1.41
C ASP A 141 17.26 5.49 -1.13
N PRO A 142 16.85 5.46 0.14
CA PRO A 142 15.43 5.46 0.53
C PRO A 142 14.64 6.66 0.00
N LYS A 143 15.28 7.84 -0.09
CA LYS A 143 14.63 9.06 -0.57
C LYS A 143 14.39 9.00 -2.08
N ALA A 144 15.40 8.58 -2.84
CA ALA A 144 15.28 8.41 -4.29
C ALA A 144 14.19 7.39 -4.63
N LEU A 145 14.20 6.21 -4.00
CA LEU A 145 13.19 5.16 -4.19
C LEU A 145 11.76 5.65 -3.90
N THR A 146 11.59 6.40 -2.80
CA THR A 146 10.28 6.97 -2.44
C THR A 146 9.84 8.02 -3.46
N SER A 147 10.74 8.91 -3.87
CA SER A 147 10.45 9.99 -4.82
C SER A 147 10.11 9.45 -6.21
N GLU A 148 10.87 8.49 -6.71
CA GLU A 148 10.65 7.86 -8.01
C GLU A 148 9.29 7.13 -8.04
N SER A 149 8.99 6.36 -7.01
CA SER A 149 7.68 5.70 -6.86
C SER A 149 6.53 6.71 -6.85
N TYR A 150 6.69 7.82 -6.13
CA TYR A 150 5.70 8.89 -6.06
C TYR A 150 5.48 9.55 -7.42
N LEU A 151 6.56 9.92 -8.11
CA LEU A 151 6.49 10.60 -9.40
C LEU A 151 5.84 9.71 -10.46
N TRP A 152 6.19 8.42 -10.49
CA TRP A 152 5.58 7.47 -11.41
C TRP A 152 4.08 7.32 -11.13
N ILE A 153 3.68 7.08 -9.87
CA ILE A 153 2.25 6.93 -9.51
C ILE A 153 1.48 8.20 -9.82
N LYS A 154 2.03 9.38 -9.50
CA LYS A 154 1.38 10.67 -9.78
C LYS A 154 1.17 10.90 -11.27
N LYS A 155 2.18 10.62 -12.10
CA LYS A 155 2.10 10.71 -13.57
C LYS A 155 1.01 9.77 -14.10
N VAL A 156 1.11 8.49 -13.75
CA VAL A 156 0.18 7.45 -14.24
C VAL A 156 -1.25 7.73 -13.78
N TYR A 157 -1.45 8.25 -12.56
CA TYR A 157 -2.78 8.59 -12.05
C TYR A 157 -3.46 9.67 -12.89
N SER A 158 -2.73 10.66 -13.38
CA SER A 158 -3.29 11.68 -14.28
C SER A 158 -3.66 11.15 -15.67
N GLU A 159 -3.20 9.96 -16.03
CA GLU A 159 -3.50 9.27 -17.30
C GLU A 159 -4.62 8.22 -17.16
N LEU A 160 -5.09 7.93 -15.94
CA LEU A 160 -6.13 6.92 -15.65
C LEU A 160 -7.56 7.47 -15.70
N ASP A 161 -7.78 8.62 -16.29
CA ASP A 161 -9.12 9.23 -16.44
C ASP A 161 -9.94 8.60 -17.57
#